data_87b52f5f15274c30b37863e60b80decb
#
_entry.id   87b52f5f15274c30b37863e60b80decb
#
_cell.length_a   1.000
_cell.length_b   1.000
_cell.length_c   1.000
_cell.angle_alpha   90.00
_cell.angle_beta   90.00
_cell.angle_gamma   90.00
#
_symmetry.space_group_name_H-M   'P 1'
#
loop_
_entity.id
_entity.type
_entity.pdbx_description
1 polymer ?
#
loop_
_entity_poly.entity_id
_entity_poly.type
_entity_poly.pdbx_seq_one_letter_code
_entity_poly.pdbx_strand_id
1 'polypeptide(L)'
;MASGRSALPERRGIMYTFHSRVRYSEIDADGHITLDNIINYMQDCSTFHSEDLGIGIQYLKKNHQVWMLSAWQIVIEQLPKFAQEITIGTQAYDFSNVFGYRNFAIMDETGAYLVKANSIWCLTDTVTGRPMRIKPEFVACYGTAKPLEMNYANRKITVPNDGQKQDPIQVQYHHLDTNRHVNNGQYVKMALQYLPKDFSIYQMRAEYRQQAKLGDIILPVIFPVQRGFVIVLENEDGKPFLIVELLSR
;
A
#
# COMPACT_ATOMS: atom_id res chain seq x y z
N MET A 1 -15.90 -2.31 43.11
CA MET A 1 -14.95 -1.25 42.69
C MET A 1 -14.84 -1.31 41.20
N ALA A 2 -15.48 -0.37 40.53
CA ALA A 2 -15.52 -0.30 39.05
C ALA A 2 -14.25 0.43 38.59
N SER A 3 -13.37 -0.26 37.85
CA SER A 3 -12.20 0.32 37.24
C SER A 3 -12.66 1.20 36.03
N GLY A 4 -12.56 2.50 36.25
CA GLY A 4 -12.83 3.49 35.19
C GLY A 4 -11.86 3.28 34.02
N ARG A 5 -12.39 2.91 32.85
CA ARG A 5 -11.70 3.07 31.58
C ARG A 5 -11.66 4.57 31.29
N SER A 6 -10.49 5.17 31.40
CA SER A 6 -10.27 6.53 30.92
C SER A 6 -10.54 6.54 29.41
N ALA A 7 -11.53 7.30 28.97
CA ALA A 7 -11.76 7.58 27.56
C ALA A 7 -10.49 8.23 27.01
N LEU A 8 -9.90 7.64 25.97
CA LEU A 8 -8.80 8.25 25.24
C LEU A 8 -9.30 9.59 24.65
N PRO A 9 -8.50 10.67 24.71
CA PRO A 9 -8.91 11.97 24.20
C PRO A 9 -9.18 11.85 22.69
N GLU A 10 -10.27 12.48 22.24
CA GLU A 10 -10.60 12.62 20.80
C GLU A 10 -9.44 13.30 20.06
N ARG A 11 -8.58 12.49 19.44
CA ARG A 11 -7.52 12.98 18.53
C ARG A 11 -8.13 13.21 17.15
N ARG A 12 -9.08 14.14 17.03
CA ARG A 12 -9.61 14.57 15.73
C ARG A 12 -8.56 15.42 15.02
N GLY A 13 -8.12 14.97 13.82
CA GLY A 13 -7.40 15.79 12.86
C GLY A 13 -5.87 15.75 12.90
N ILE A 14 -5.24 14.88 13.69
CA ILE A 14 -3.78 14.76 13.72
C ILE A 14 -3.40 13.44 13.02
N MET A 15 -2.50 13.53 12.03
CA MET A 15 -1.90 12.38 11.37
C MET A 15 -1.14 11.52 12.40
N TYR A 16 -1.41 10.21 12.45
CA TYR A 16 -0.58 9.26 13.20
C TYR A 16 0.79 9.17 12.55
N THR A 17 1.85 9.23 13.33
CA THR A 17 3.22 9.24 12.81
C THR A 17 4.14 8.34 13.61
N PHE A 18 5.17 7.79 12.95
CA PHE A 18 6.35 7.25 13.59
C PHE A 18 7.62 7.73 12.89
N HIS A 19 8.74 7.76 13.63
CA HIS A 19 10.04 8.19 13.12
C HIS A 19 10.88 6.98 12.74
N SER A 20 11.64 7.13 11.67
CA SER A 20 12.60 6.12 11.22
C SER A 20 13.79 6.77 10.55
N ARG A 21 14.76 5.96 10.22
CA ARG A 21 15.93 6.31 9.43
C ARG A 21 16.06 5.34 8.28
N VAL A 22 16.30 5.83 7.06
CA VAL A 22 16.45 4.96 5.87
C VAL A 22 17.65 4.02 6.06
N ARG A 23 17.38 2.71 6.03
CA ARG A 23 18.39 1.67 6.32
C ARG A 23 19.12 1.24 5.06
N TYR A 24 20.32 0.69 5.25
CA TYR A 24 21.12 0.14 4.15
C TYR A 24 20.41 -0.98 3.36
N SER A 25 19.58 -1.79 4.02
CA SER A 25 18.81 -2.87 3.39
C SER A 25 17.61 -2.40 2.58
N GLU A 26 17.31 -1.10 2.58
CA GLU A 26 16.10 -0.52 1.98
C GLU A 26 16.39 0.32 0.74
N ILE A 27 17.69 0.45 0.38
CA ILE A 27 18.13 1.32 -0.71
C ILE A 27 18.53 0.52 -1.95
N ASP A 28 18.47 1.21 -3.08
CA ASP A 28 19.03 0.77 -4.35
C ASP A 28 20.55 1.06 -4.47
N ALA A 29 21.10 0.78 -5.63
CA ALA A 29 22.53 1.01 -5.92
C ALA A 29 22.92 2.50 -5.91
N ASP A 30 21.96 3.41 -6.10
CA ASP A 30 22.16 4.86 -6.10
C ASP A 30 21.96 5.47 -4.71
N GLY A 31 21.69 4.64 -3.70
CA GLY A 31 21.52 5.05 -2.31
C GLY A 31 20.16 5.65 -1.99
N HIS A 32 19.15 5.44 -2.84
CA HIS A 32 17.79 5.87 -2.59
C HIS A 32 16.92 4.73 -2.13
N ILE A 33 15.92 5.05 -1.28
CA ILE A 33 14.94 4.06 -0.85
C ILE A 33 14.18 3.48 -2.05
N THR A 34 13.97 2.17 -2.05
CA THR A 34 13.20 1.50 -3.11
C THR A 34 11.70 1.65 -2.89
N LEU A 35 10.92 1.58 -3.97
CA LEU A 35 9.46 1.79 -3.91
C LEU A 35 8.74 0.72 -3.08
N ASP A 36 9.20 -0.54 -3.11
CA ASP A 36 8.68 -1.60 -2.26
C ASP A 36 8.91 -1.31 -0.77
N ASN A 37 10.04 -0.69 -0.40
CA ASN A 37 10.29 -0.27 0.98
C ASN A 37 9.49 0.97 1.38
N ILE A 38 9.20 1.90 0.47
CA ILE A 38 8.22 2.97 0.69
C ILE A 38 6.85 2.36 1.06
N ILE A 39 6.40 1.35 0.32
CA ILE A 39 5.13 0.64 0.60
C ILE A 39 5.17 -0.04 1.97
N ASN A 40 6.28 -0.70 2.31
CA ASN A 40 6.45 -1.36 3.61
C ASN A 40 6.32 -0.36 4.76
N TYR A 41 7.03 0.78 4.71
CA TYR A 41 6.91 1.84 5.72
C TYR A 41 5.47 2.33 5.90
N MET A 42 4.74 2.52 4.80
CA MET A 42 3.35 2.98 4.84
C MET A 42 2.42 1.91 5.44
N GLN A 43 2.62 0.63 5.10
CA GLN A 43 1.85 -0.48 5.67
C GLN A 43 2.14 -0.64 7.17
N ASP A 44 3.41 -0.57 7.57
CA ASP A 44 3.80 -0.61 8.98
C ASP A 44 3.15 0.53 9.75
N CYS A 45 3.17 1.76 9.21
CA CYS A 45 2.54 2.92 9.84
C CYS A 45 1.04 2.71 10.10
N SER A 46 0.31 2.16 9.13
CA SER A 46 -1.12 1.88 9.30
C SER A 46 -1.39 0.72 10.26
N THR A 47 -0.49 -0.25 10.30
CA THR A 47 -0.56 -1.38 11.24
C THR A 47 -0.31 -0.91 12.66
N PHE A 48 0.75 -0.13 12.90
CA PHE A 48 1.04 0.47 14.21
C PHE A 48 -0.13 1.35 14.69
N HIS A 49 -0.69 2.19 13.81
CA HIS A 49 -1.88 2.97 14.15
C HIS A 49 -3.03 2.09 14.62
N SER A 50 -3.29 0.98 13.95
CA SER A 50 -4.36 0.04 14.34
C SER A 50 -4.06 -0.67 15.66
N GLU A 51 -2.80 -1.05 15.91
CA GLU A 51 -2.37 -1.65 17.18
C GLU A 51 -2.55 -0.68 18.35
N ASP A 52 -2.12 0.58 18.18
CA ASP A 52 -2.24 1.64 19.20
C ASP A 52 -3.70 1.99 19.51
N LEU A 53 -4.61 1.79 18.55
CA LEU A 53 -6.06 1.92 18.74
C LEU A 53 -6.71 0.67 19.36
N GLY A 54 -5.97 -0.41 19.56
CA GLY A 54 -6.48 -1.68 20.10
C GLY A 54 -7.35 -2.49 19.11
N ILE A 55 -7.30 -2.16 17.83
CA ILE A 55 -8.01 -2.84 16.74
C ILE A 55 -7.04 -3.41 15.70
N GLY A 56 -5.84 -3.75 16.12
CA GLY A 56 -4.77 -4.29 15.30
C GLY A 56 -4.95 -5.75 14.91
N ILE A 57 -3.84 -6.42 14.55
CA ILE A 57 -3.83 -7.75 13.92
C ILE A 57 -4.58 -8.79 14.76
N GLN A 58 -4.34 -8.84 16.08
CA GLN A 58 -4.98 -9.84 16.95
C GLN A 58 -6.49 -9.62 17.11
N TYR A 59 -6.90 -8.35 17.22
CA TYR A 59 -8.31 -7.99 17.24
C TYR A 59 -9.02 -8.40 15.95
N LEU A 60 -8.46 -8.04 14.79
CA LEU A 60 -8.99 -8.38 13.48
C LEU A 60 -9.11 -9.90 13.30
N LYS A 61 -8.05 -10.63 13.64
CA LYS A 61 -8.03 -12.11 13.56
C LYS A 61 -9.11 -12.75 14.45
N LYS A 62 -9.26 -12.28 15.70
CA LYS A 62 -10.29 -12.77 16.64
C LYS A 62 -11.72 -12.54 16.12
N ASN A 63 -11.93 -11.47 15.36
CA ASN A 63 -13.23 -11.11 14.79
C ASN A 63 -13.42 -11.60 13.33
N HIS A 64 -12.54 -12.47 12.84
CA HIS A 64 -12.55 -12.96 11.45
C HIS A 64 -12.56 -11.83 10.41
N GLN A 65 -11.76 -10.81 10.63
CA GLN A 65 -11.68 -9.63 9.78
C GLN A 65 -10.26 -9.41 9.26
N VAL A 66 -10.15 -8.83 8.07
CA VAL A 66 -8.90 -8.37 7.51
C VAL A 66 -9.13 -7.14 6.63
N TRP A 67 -8.22 -6.18 6.69
CA TRP A 67 -8.15 -5.10 5.73
C TRP A 67 -7.35 -5.56 4.52
N MET A 68 -8.03 -5.67 3.38
CA MET A 68 -7.44 -6.02 2.09
C MET A 68 -7.13 -4.74 1.31
N LEU A 69 -5.89 -4.55 0.95
CA LEU A 69 -5.51 -3.45 0.07
C LEU A 69 -6.12 -3.65 -1.32
N SER A 70 -6.85 -2.65 -1.78
CA SER A 70 -7.50 -2.66 -3.10
C SER A 70 -6.76 -1.79 -4.11
N ALA A 71 -6.18 -0.66 -3.65
CA ALA A 71 -5.43 0.23 -4.54
C ALA A 71 -4.43 1.09 -3.77
N TRP A 72 -3.35 1.42 -4.46
CA TRP A 72 -2.41 2.49 -4.14
C TRP A 72 -2.36 3.55 -5.23
N GLN A 73 -2.16 4.78 -4.80
CA GLN A 73 -1.54 5.85 -5.59
C GLN A 73 -0.42 6.45 -4.75
N ILE A 74 0.79 6.42 -5.23
CA ILE A 74 1.98 6.98 -4.56
C ILE A 74 2.59 8.02 -5.50
N VAL A 75 2.77 9.24 -5.00
CA VAL A 75 3.41 10.37 -5.69
C VAL A 75 4.72 10.66 -5.00
N ILE A 76 5.81 10.62 -5.75
CA ILE A 76 7.19 10.79 -5.26
C ILE A 76 7.68 12.16 -5.71
N GLU A 77 7.81 13.08 -4.76
CA GLU A 77 8.43 14.38 -5.01
C GLU A 77 9.94 14.27 -4.96
N GLN A 78 10.43 13.52 -3.98
CA GLN A 78 11.85 13.21 -3.80
C GLN A 78 12.00 11.86 -3.11
N LEU A 79 12.91 11.01 -3.59
CA LEU A 79 13.25 9.76 -2.91
C LEU A 79 14.13 10.04 -1.69
N PRO A 80 13.76 9.56 -0.49
CA PRO A 80 14.63 9.57 0.68
C PRO A 80 15.94 8.82 0.41
N LYS A 81 17.04 9.32 0.98
CA LYS A 81 18.38 8.78 0.79
C LYS A 81 18.81 7.94 1.99
N PHE A 82 19.82 7.11 1.76
CA PHE A 82 20.46 6.36 2.84
C PHE A 82 20.78 7.24 4.06
N ALA A 83 20.49 6.72 5.23
CA ALA A 83 20.71 7.34 6.53
C ALA A 83 19.89 8.63 6.81
N GLN A 84 19.03 9.07 5.88
CA GLN A 84 18.15 10.20 6.10
C GLN A 84 17.13 9.88 7.20
N GLU A 85 16.96 10.81 8.16
CA GLU A 85 15.86 10.76 9.12
C GLU A 85 14.56 11.09 8.41
N ILE A 86 13.54 10.30 8.66
CA ILE A 86 12.22 10.44 8.04
C ILE A 86 11.10 10.25 9.06
N THR A 87 10.01 10.96 8.83
CA THR A 87 8.76 10.76 9.56
C THR A 87 7.73 10.16 8.61
N ILE A 88 7.20 8.99 8.97
CA ILE A 88 6.14 8.33 8.23
C ILE A 88 4.80 8.66 8.90
N GLY A 89 3.83 9.12 8.12
CA GLY A 89 2.52 9.50 8.62
C GLY A 89 1.39 8.79 7.91
N THR A 90 0.27 8.57 8.63
CA THR A 90 -0.96 8.03 8.08
C THR A 90 -2.20 8.59 8.74
N GLN A 91 -3.29 8.70 7.98
CA GLN A 91 -4.61 9.10 8.47
C GLN A 91 -5.73 8.51 7.62
N ALA A 92 -6.79 8.02 8.25
CA ALA A 92 -8.02 7.74 7.54
C ALA A 92 -8.75 9.07 7.25
N TYR A 93 -9.28 9.21 6.03
CA TYR A 93 -10.00 10.44 5.67
C TYR A 93 -11.44 10.20 5.26
N ASP A 94 -11.79 8.97 4.88
CA ASP A 94 -13.17 8.61 4.52
C ASP A 94 -13.42 7.11 4.71
N PHE A 95 -14.69 6.76 4.88
CA PHE A 95 -15.18 5.38 4.91
C PHE A 95 -16.50 5.29 4.13
N SER A 96 -16.62 4.33 3.24
CA SER A 96 -17.81 4.14 2.41
C SER A 96 -18.15 2.65 2.32
N ASN A 97 -19.27 2.26 2.93
CA ASN A 97 -19.79 0.90 2.95
C ASN A 97 -18.76 -0.14 3.41
N VAL A 98 -17.99 -0.73 2.49
CA VAL A 98 -16.96 -1.75 2.75
C VAL A 98 -15.53 -1.21 2.60
N PHE A 99 -15.38 0.03 2.13
CA PHE A 99 -14.08 0.63 1.83
C PHE A 99 -13.67 1.67 2.87
N GLY A 100 -12.39 1.60 3.30
CA GLY A 100 -11.71 2.64 4.03
C GLY A 100 -10.69 3.34 3.14
N TYR A 101 -10.63 4.66 3.20
CA TYR A 101 -9.72 5.51 2.42
C TYR A 101 -8.71 6.12 3.36
N ARG A 102 -7.43 6.01 3.00
CA ARG A 102 -6.34 6.40 3.88
C ARG A 102 -5.24 7.11 3.11
N ASN A 103 -4.78 8.22 3.65
CA ASN A 103 -3.58 8.88 3.18
C ASN A 103 -2.35 8.45 3.98
N PHE A 104 -1.20 8.56 3.30
CA PHE A 104 0.12 8.40 3.89
C PHE A 104 1.05 9.50 3.40
N ALA A 105 2.08 9.75 4.19
CA ALA A 105 3.16 10.64 3.84
C ALA A 105 4.49 10.12 4.35
N ILE A 106 5.57 10.41 3.64
CA ILE A 106 6.93 10.38 4.17
C ILE A 106 7.42 11.82 4.13
N MET A 107 7.89 12.31 5.26
CA MET A 107 8.36 13.68 5.46
C MET A 107 9.82 13.68 5.92
N ASP A 108 10.53 14.72 5.56
CA ASP A 108 11.88 14.97 6.09
C ASP A 108 11.83 15.61 7.49
N GLU A 109 13.00 15.94 8.03
CA GLU A 109 13.17 16.58 9.35
C GLU A 109 12.53 17.96 9.45
N THR A 110 12.31 18.64 8.32
CA THR A 110 11.64 19.95 8.27
C THR A 110 10.13 19.85 8.19
N GLY A 111 9.60 18.63 8.00
CA GLY A 111 8.18 18.36 7.76
C GLY A 111 7.78 18.51 6.29
N ALA A 112 8.72 18.68 5.36
CA ALA A 112 8.42 18.72 3.94
C ALA A 112 8.07 17.32 3.41
N TYR A 113 7.01 17.24 2.59
CA TYR A 113 6.56 16.00 2.01
C TYR A 113 7.51 15.50 0.92
N LEU A 114 8.16 14.37 1.16
CA LEU A 114 8.98 13.65 0.18
C LEU A 114 8.13 12.72 -0.67
N VAL A 115 7.16 12.05 -0.03
CA VAL A 115 6.22 11.14 -0.69
C VAL A 115 4.83 11.36 -0.11
N LYS A 116 3.81 11.38 -0.99
CA LYS A 116 2.40 11.37 -0.60
C LYS A 116 1.71 10.16 -1.21
N ALA A 117 0.78 9.56 -0.48
CA ALA A 117 0.04 8.45 -1.01
C ALA A 117 -1.43 8.45 -0.60
N ASN A 118 -2.23 7.85 -1.48
CA ASN A 118 -3.61 7.49 -1.25
C ASN A 118 -3.77 5.98 -1.37
N SER A 119 -4.56 5.39 -0.49
CA SER A 119 -4.87 3.97 -0.51
C SER A 119 -6.35 3.70 -0.28
N ILE A 120 -6.83 2.60 -0.83
CA ILE A 120 -8.19 2.11 -0.68
C ILE A 120 -8.13 0.69 -0.14
N TRP A 121 -8.79 0.47 0.99
CA TRP A 121 -8.81 -0.79 1.71
C TRP A 121 -10.22 -1.34 1.77
N CYS A 122 -10.39 -2.64 1.58
CA CYS A 122 -11.66 -3.33 1.71
C CYS A 122 -11.67 -4.15 3.00
N LEU A 123 -12.62 -3.91 3.90
CA LEU A 123 -12.82 -4.78 5.06
C LEU A 123 -13.45 -6.09 4.59
N THR A 124 -12.81 -7.21 4.89
CA THR A 124 -13.17 -8.53 4.38
C THR A 124 -13.30 -9.54 5.52
N ASP A 125 -14.31 -10.39 5.43
CA ASP A 125 -14.51 -11.54 6.32
C ASP A 125 -13.57 -12.68 5.89
N THR A 126 -12.74 -13.16 6.82
CA THR A 126 -11.73 -14.19 6.52
C THR A 126 -12.30 -15.61 6.42
N VAL A 127 -13.54 -15.84 6.86
CA VAL A 127 -14.22 -17.14 6.76
C VAL A 127 -14.90 -17.27 5.39
N THR A 128 -15.62 -16.20 4.98
CA THR A 128 -16.40 -16.22 3.74
C THR A 128 -15.65 -15.65 2.54
N GLY A 129 -14.55 -14.93 2.75
CA GLY A 129 -13.81 -14.20 1.71
C GLY A 129 -14.58 -13.00 1.13
N ARG A 130 -15.68 -12.57 1.75
CA ARG A 130 -16.55 -11.51 1.21
C ARG A 130 -16.32 -10.16 1.89
N PRO A 131 -16.49 -9.05 1.16
CA PRO A 131 -16.50 -7.72 1.76
C PRO A 131 -17.53 -7.60 2.89
N MET A 132 -17.12 -6.93 3.96
CA MET A 132 -17.95 -6.65 5.14
C MET A 132 -18.26 -5.16 5.23
N ARG A 133 -19.46 -4.84 5.66
CA ARG A 133 -19.82 -3.46 5.98
C ARG A 133 -19.02 -2.95 7.18
N ILE A 134 -18.41 -1.79 7.03
CA ILE A 134 -17.67 -1.12 8.10
C ILE A 134 -18.68 -0.59 9.12
N LYS A 135 -18.51 -1.00 10.38
CA LYS A 135 -19.37 -0.57 11.48
C LYS A 135 -19.01 0.84 11.95
N PRO A 136 -19.97 1.63 12.45
CA PRO A 136 -19.70 2.97 12.98
C PRO A 136 -18.61 3.00 14.06
N GLU A 137 -18.50 1.94 14.87
CA GLU A 137 -17.47 1.83 15.93
C GLU A 137 -16.06 1.81 15.34
N PHE A 138 -15.85 1.16 14.17
CA PHE A 138 -14.57 1.19 13.47
C PHE A 138 -14.23 2.60 12.98
N VAL A 139 -15.21 3.28 12.40
CA VAL A 139 -15.05 4.68 11.94
C VAL A 139 -14.68 5.57 13.13
N ALA A 140 -15.37 5.38 14.27
CA ALA A 140 -15.09 6.15 15.49
C ALA A 140 -13.69 5.89 16.05
N CYS A 141 -13.19 4.64 16.00
CA CYS A 141 -11.84 4.29 16.46
C CYS A 141 -10.75 4.98 15.63
N TYR A 142 -10.84 4.92 14.29
CA TYR A 142 -9.84 5.56 13.42
C TYR A 142 -9.98 7.07 13.38
N GLY A 143 -11.20 7.59 13.54
CA GLY A 143 -11.54 8.97 13.22
C GLY A 143 -11.45 9.24 11.72
N THR A 144 -11.75 10.49 11.33
CA THR A 144 -11.55 10.97 9.97
C THR A 144 -10.83 12.31 10.00
N ALA A 145 -9.81 12.45 9.17
CA ALA A 145 -9.05 13.69 8.98
C ALA A 145 -9.37 14.32 7.63
N LYS A 146 -8.96 15.56 7.42
CA LYS A 146 -9.01 16.18 6.09
C LYS A 146 -8.05 15.41 5.15
N PRO A 147 -8.47 15.05 3.92
CA PRO A 147 -7.57 14.40 2.97
C PRO A 147 -6.37 15.29 2.63
N LEU A 148 -5.22 14.67 2.36
CA LEU A 148 -4.02 15.38 1.92
C LEU A 148 -4.27 16.08 0.58
N GLU A 149 -3.62 17.23 0.39
CA GLU A 149 -3.64 17.93 -0.90
C GLU A 149 -2.78 17.16 -1.91
N MET A 150 -3.45 16.48 -2.83
CA MET A 150 -2.88 15.78 -3.96
C MET A 150 -3.94 15.56 -5.05
N ASN A 151 -3.50 15.31 -6.28
CA ASN A 151 -4.41 14.92 -7.35
C ASN A 151 -4.80 13.45 -7.18
N TYR A 152 -6.03 13.18 -6.75
CA TYR A 152 -6.54 11.83 -6.54
C TYR A 152 -6.90 11.17 -7.87
N ALA A 153 -6.21 10.09 -8.21
CA ALA A 153 -6.50 9.30 -9.40
C ALA A 153 -7.61 8.28 -9.15
N ASN A 154 -8.32 7.91 -10.19
CA ASN A 154 -9.31 6.83 -10.13
C ASN A 154 -8.65 5.51 -9.72
N ARG A 155 -9.36 4.68 -8.94
CA ARG A 155 -8.87 3.36 -8.53
C ARG A 155 -8.54 2.48 -9.73
N LYS A 156 -9.43 2.45 -10.73
CA LYS A 156 -9.30 1.57 -11.90
C LYS A 156 -8.21 2.09 -12.84
N ILE A 157 -7.30 1.20 -13.22
CA ILE A 157 -6.26 1.44 -14.20
C ILE A 157 -6.72 0.87 -15.55
N THR A 158 -6.62 1.67 -16.60
CA THR A 158 -6.90 1.20 -17.97
C THR A 158 -5.68 0.43 -18.47
N VAL A 159 -5.88 -0.82 -18.87
CA VAL A 159 -4.85 -1.64 -19.50
C VAL A 159 -4.95 -1.43 -21.02
N PRO A 160 -3.85 -1.02 -21.67
CA PRO A 160 -3.82 -0.94 -23.13
C PRO A 160 -3.95 -2.31 -23.81
N ASN A 161 -4.04 -2.33 -25.14
CA ASN A 161 -3.96 -3.55 -25.93
C ASN A 161 -2.48 -3.85 -26.29
N ASP A 162 -2.20 -5.06 -26.76
CA ASP A 162 -0.93 -5.47 -27.35
C ASP A 162 0.28 -5.39 -26.40
N GLY A 163 0.11 -5.92 -25.20
CA GLY A 163 1.17 -6.03 -24.20
C GLY A 163 2.22 -7.10 -24.56
N GLN A 164 3.44 -6.86 -24.10
CA GLN A 164 4.58 -7.78 -24.25
C GLN A 164 4.63 -8.75 -23.06
N LYS A 165 4.42 -10.04 -23.33
CA LYS A 165 4.54 -11.09 -22.32
C LYS A 165 6.01 -11.30 -21.94
N GLN A 166 6.25 -11.59 -20.66
CA GLN A 166 7.56 -11.86 -20.10
C GLN A 166 7.63 -13.26 -19.52
N ASP A 167 8.81 -13.70 -19.10
CA ASP A 167 9.03 -14.99 -18.49
C ASP A 167 8.20 -15.15 -17.20
N PRO A 168 7.63 -16.33 -16.94
CA PRO A 168 6.85 -16.61 -15.75
C PRO A 168 7.64 -16.46 -14.46
N ILE A 169 6.99 -15.95 -13.40
CA ILE A 169 7.56 -15.86 -12.05
C ILE A 169 6.81 -16.85 -11.15
N GLN A 170 7.53 -17.81 -10.59
CA GLN A 170 6.96 -18.68 -9.57
C GLN A 170 6.98 -18.02 -8.20
N VAL A 171 5.83 -18.02 -7.51
CA VAL A 171 5.72 -17.52 -6.14
C VAL A 171 6.48 -18.42 -5.17
N GLN A 172 7.41 -17.81 -4.40
CA GLN A 172 8.26 -18.48 -3.43
C GLN A 172 7.98 -17.97 -2.01
N TYR A 173 8.51 -18.65 -0.99
CA TYR A 173 8.29 -18.35 0.43
C TYR A 173 8.63 -16.90 0.80
N HIS A 174 9.70 -16.35 0.28
CA HIS A 174 10.13 -14.98 0.61
C HIS A 174 9.24 -13.88 0.01
N HIS A 175 8.32 -14.24 -0.88
CA HIS A 175 7.30 -13.33 -1.39
C HIS A 175 6.11 -13.18 -0.46
N LEU A 176 5.93 -14.10 0.53
CA LEU A 176 4.70 -14.21 1.30
C LEU A 176 4.69 -13.31 2.54
N ASP A 177 3.50 -12.82 2.86
CA ASP A 177 3.19 -12.14 4.12
C ASP A 177 2.72 -13.12 5.22
N THR A 178 2.31 -12.57 6.36
CA THR A 178 1.78 -13.33 7.50
C THR A 178 0.45 -14.04 7.23
N ASN A 179 -0.26 -13.67 6.16
CA ASN A 179 -1.50 -14.30 5.70
C ASN A 179 -1.24 -15.41 4.66
N ARG A 180 0.04 -15.70 4.37
CA ARG A 180 0.49 -16.67 3.36
C ARG A 180 0.08 -16.31 1.92
N HIS A 181 -0.06 -15.03 1.64
CA HIS A 181 -0.25 -14.48 0.30
C HIS A 181 0.96 -13.63 -0.08
N VAL A 182 1.15 -13.39 -1.36
CA VAL A 182 2.20 -12.49 -1.83
C VAL A 182 1.98 -11.11 -1.21
N ASN A 183 3.02 -10.58 -0.56
CA ASN A 183 3.00 -9.25 0.04
C ASN A 183 2.80 -8.17 -1.03
N ASN A 184 2.04 -7.12 -0.70
CA ASN A 184 1.71 -6.05 -1.65
C ASN A 184 2.93 -5.37 -2.26
N GLY A 185 3.98 -5.13 -1.47
CA GLY A 185 5.26 -4.58 -1.95
C GLY A 185 6.01 -5.54 -2.86
N GLN A 186 5.92 -6.86 -2.63
CA GLN A 186 6.58 -7.86 -3.47
C GLN A 186 6.00 -7.90 -4.89
N TYR A 187 4.69 -7.75 -5.07
CA TYR A 187 4.11 -7.60 -6.40
C TYR A 187 4.70 -6.39 -7.14
N VAL A 188 4.80 -5.26 -6.46
CA VAL A 188 5.38 -4.05 -7.05
C VAL A 188 6.85 -4.29 -7.40
N LYS A 189 7.62 -4.92 -6.51
CA LYS A 189 9.01 -5.30 -6.76
C LYS A 189 9.18 -6.20 -7.99
N MET A 190 8.28 -7.18 -8.17
CA MET A 190 8.25 -8.01 -9.37
C MET A 190 7.99 -7.20 -10.64
N ALA A 191 7.12 -6.18 -10.57
CA ALA A 191 6.85 -5.32 -11.72
C ALA A 191 8.02 -4.39 -12.05
N LEU A 192 8.71 -3.84 -11.04
CA LEU A 192 9.81 -2.88 -11.22
C LEU A 192 11.00 -3.45 -12.01
N GLN A 193 11.23 -4.77 -12.00
CA GLN A 193 12.34 -5.39 -12.73
C GLN A 193 12.25 -5.21 -14.26
N TYR A 194 11.08 -4.84 -14.79
CA TYR A 194 10.85 -4.65 -16.21
C TYR A 194 10.99 -3.20 -16.67
N LEU A 195 11.29 -2.29 -15.75
CA LEU A 195 11.54 -0.89 -16.09
C LEU A 195 12.96 -0.71 -16.65
N PRO A 196 13.15 0.25 -17.56
CA PRO A 196 14.49 0.69 -17.93
C PRO A 196 15.28 1.16 -16.69
N LYS A 197 16.59 0.92 -16.66
CA LYS A 197 17.45 1.25 -15.49
C LYS A 197 17.38 2.73 -15.09
N ASP A 198 17.25 3.63 -16.09
CA ASP A 198 17.21 5.08 -15.86
C ASP A 198 15.79 5.63 -15.71
N PHE A 199 14.78 4.76 -15.52
CA PHE A 199 13.39 5.18 -15.40
C PHE A 199 13.12 5.76 -14.01
N SER A 200 12.93 7.08 -13.95
CA SER A 200 12.60 7.78 -12.71
C SER A 200 11.08 7.81 -12.49
N ILE A 201 10.63 7.12 -11.45
CA ILE A 201 9.22 7.05 -11.10
C ILE A 201 8.80 8.33 -10.36
N TYR A 202 7.86 9.07 -10.94
CA TYR A 202 7.17 10.17 -10.28
C TYR A 202 5.88 9.71 -9.60
N GLN A 203 5.09 8.85 -10.29
CA GLN A 203 3.85 8.31 -9.75
C GLN A 203 3.74 6.82 -10.00
N MET A 204 3.32 6.10 -8.98
CA MET A 204 2.83 4.73 -9.09
C MET A 204 1.35 4.69 -8.75
N ARG A 205 0.58 3.94 -9.55
CA ARG A 205 -0.77 3.48 -9.20
C ARG A 205 -0.79 1.97 -9.24
N ALA A 206 -1.42 1.33 -8.26
CA ALA A 206 -1.54 -0.13 -8.20
C ALA A 206 -3.00 -0.51 -7.91
N GLU A 207 -3.52 -1.47 -8.64
CA GLU A 207 -4.85 -2.05 -8.44
C GLU A 207 -4.69 -3.54 -8.15
N TYR A 208 -4.98 -3.96 -6.92
CA TYR A 208 -4.92 -5.35 -6.47
C TYR A 208 -6.26 -6.04 -6.73
N ARG A 209 -6.24 -7.17 -7.45
CA ARG A 209 -7.44 -7.89 -7.90
C ARG A 209 -7.61 -9.24 -7.25
N GLN A 210 -6.53 -10.00 -7.15
CA GLN A 210 -6.51 -11.34 -6.58
C GLN A 210 -5.26 -11.50 -5.71
N GLN A 211 -5.24 -12.53 -4.88
CA GLN A 211 -4.09 -12.90 -4.07
C GLN A 211 -3.43 -14.15 -4.62
N ALA A 212 -2.15 -14.06 -4.94
CA ALA A 212 -1.35 -15.24 -5.28
C ALA A 212 -0.80 -15.91 -4.01
N LYS A 213 -0.59 -17.20 -4.08
CA LYS A 213 -0.12 -18.08 -3.01
C LYS A 213 1.17 -18.77 -3.42
N LEU A 214 1.79 -19.44 -2.46
CA LEU A 214 2.97 -20.26 -2.71
C LEU A 214 2.73 -21.23 -3.86
N GLY A 215 3.64 -21.23 -4.83
CA GLY A 215 3.62 -22.12 -5.98
C GLY A 215 2.82 -21.61 -7.18
N ASP A 216 1.99 -20.59 -7.01
CA ASP A 216 1.29 -19.95 -8.14
C ASP A 216 2.30 -19.39 -9.15
N ILE A 217 1.89 -19.40 -10.43
CA ILE A 217 2.64 -18.81 -11.53
C ILE A 217 2.08 -17.43 -11.84
N ILE A 218 2.93 -16.44 -11.84
CA ILE A 218 2.63 -15.07 -12.24
C ILE A 218 3.19 -14.86 -13.64
N LEU A 219 2.33 -14.40 -14.56
CA LEU A 219 2.68 -14.06 -15.94
C LEU A 219 2.71 -12.53 -16.09
N PRO A 220 3.88 -11.90 -16.20
CA PRO A 220 3.95 -10.47 -16.39
C PRO A 220 3.68 -10.07 -17.84
N VAL A 221 2.88 -9.01 -18.03
CA VAL A 221 2.62 -8.40 -19.35
C VAL A 221 2.88 -6.91 -19.26
N ILE A 222 3.71 -6.38 -20.15
CA ILE A 222 4.18 -4.98 -20.14
C ILE A 222 3.55 -4.22 -21.27
N PHE A 223 3.01 -3.05 -20.96
CA PHE A 223 2.40 -2.13 -21.92
C PHE A 223 3.09 -0.77 -21.81
N PRO A 224 3.92 -0.37 -22.80
CA PRO A 224 4.44 0.99 -22.86
C PRO A 224 3.29 2.00 -23.02
N VAL A 225 3.34 3.09 -22.27
CA VAL A 225 2.40 4.23 -22.36
C VAL A 225 3.17 5.54 -22.51
N GLN A 226 2.48 6.63 -22.85
CA GLN A 226 3.12 7.90 -23.21
C GLN A 226 4.19 8.40 -22.22
N ARG A 227 4.03 8.15 -20.91
CA ARG A 227 4.95 8.64 -19.87
C ARG A 227 5.44 7.52 -18.96
N GLY A 228 5.41 6.28 -19.42
CA GLY A 228 5.83 5.18 -18.58
C GLY A 228 5.29 3.82 -19.02
N PHE A 229 4.82 3.04 -18.06
CA PHE A 229 4.42 1.66 -18.28
C PHE A 229 3.18 1.30 -17.47
N VAL A 230 2.32 0.47 -18.06
CA VAL A 230 1.35 -0.34 -17.34
C VAL A 230 1.89 -1.77 -17.34
N ILE A 231 1.97 -2.40 -16.18
CA ILE A 231 2.42 -3.79 -16.03
C ILE A 231 1.29 -4.56 -15.36
N VAL A 232 0.89 -5.66 -15.97
CA VAL A 232 -0.11 -6.58 -15.44
C VAL A 232 0.60 -7.84 -15.00
N LEU A 233 0.42 -8.22 -13.74
CA LEU A 233 0.82 -9.51 -13.22
C LEU A 233 -0.43 -10.40 -13.19
N GLU A 234 -0.55 -11.34 -14.11
CA GLU A 234 -1.74 -12.16 -14.25
C GLU A 234 -1.47 -13.65 -13.96
N ASN A 235 -2.52 -14.43 -13.70
CA ASN A 235 -2.43 -15.86 -13.58
C ASN A 235 -2.50 -16.53 -14.96
N GLU A 236 -2.42 -17.87 -14.99
CA GLU A 236 -2.48 -18.67 -16.22
C GLU A 236 -3.81 -18.54 -16.97
N ASP A 237 -4.90 -18.14 -16.30
CA ASP A 237 -6.20 -17.84 -16.91
C ASP A 237 -6.31 -16.39 -17.47
N GLY A 238 -5.24 -15.61 -17.41
CA GLY A 238 -5.24 -14.18 -17.81
C GLY A 238 -5.97 -13.24 -16.85
N LYS A 239 -6.22 -13.68 -15.60
CA LYS A 239 -6.84 -12.83 -14.58
C LYS A 239 -5.76 -12.11 -13.77
N PRO A 240 -5.81 -10.80 -13.62
CA PRO A 240 -4.76 -10.05 -12.92
C PRO A 240 -4.76 -10.31 -11.42
N PHE A 241 -3.57 -10.53 -10.85
CA PHE A 241 -3.28 -10.36 -9.43
C PHE A 241 -3.08 -8.86 -9.14
N LEU A 242 -2.25 -8.19 -9.96
CA LEU A 242 -1.93 -6.77 -9.87
C LEU A 242 -1.97 -6.13 -11.24
N ILE A 243 -2.50 -4.92 -11.31
CA ILE A 243 -2.27 -3.98 -12.41
C ILE A 243 -1.54 -2.78 -11.81
N VAL A 244 -0.36 -2.45 -12.33
CA VAL A 244 0.41 -1.31 -11.86
C VAL A 244 0.75 -0.37 -13.02
N GLU A 245 0.53 0.92 -12.81
CA GLU A 245 0.93 2.00 -13.71
C GLU A 245 2.07 2.78 -13.07
N LEU A 246 3.14 2.96 -13.80
CA LEU A 246 4.37 3.63 -13.38
C LEU A 246 4.65 4.76 -14.36
N LEU A 247 4.61 5.99 -13.87
CA LEU A 247 4.74 7.20 -14.69
C LEU A 247 5.98 8.00 -14.27
N SER A 248 6.71 8.52 -15.25
CA SER A 248 7.73 9.56 -15.07
C SER A 248 7.10 10.97 -15.10
N ARG A 249 7.89 11.98 -14.75
CA ARG A 249 7.50 13.41 -14.89
C ARG A 249 7.34 13.84 -16.33
#